data_6f9ed2aee68651cfa02f8026659a983d
#
_entry.id   6f9ed2aee68651cfa02f8026659a983d
#
_cell.length_a   1.000
_cell.length_b   1.000
_cell.length_c   1.000
_cell.angle_alpha   90.00
_cell.angle_beta   90.00
_cell.angle_gamma   90.00
#
_symmetry.space_group_name_H-M   'P 1'
#
loop_
_entity.id
_entity.type
_entity.pdbx_description
1 polymer ?
#
loop_
_entity_poly.entity_id
_entity_poly.type
_entity_poly.pdbx_seq_one_letter_code
_entity_poly.pdbx_strand_id
1 'polypeptide(L)'
;MLAAATVAAGMIAFLIAGLGGFMGVVHSAYIGGLTGIVKRRGRGTPTVVVSSLIGGFVFGAAMVGMLAAMVRLRHLIFKVMTANVDGIAATLARMHMQGAAADVKRYFAEGLQYWPWVLLGYFNIGIMIVSLIGWWALSRLLERMRGIPDVHKLDPPPGDDVDALIGPVPVRLDKVRFRYPRAGQDALREVSLDVRAGEHLAIIGANGSGKTTLMLILAGRAPTSGTVDRPGTVGLGKLGGTAVVLQHPESQVLGTRVADDVVWGLPLGTTADVGRLLSEVGLEALAERDTGSLSGGELQRLALAAALAREPAMLIADEVTTMVDQQGRDALLAVLSGLTQRHRTALVHITHYDNEADSADRTLSLSDSPDNTDMVHTAAMPAPVIGVDQPQHAPALELVGVGHEYASGTPWAKTALRDINFVVEQGDGVLIHGGNGSGKSTLAWIMAGLTIPTTGACLLDGRPTHEQVGAVALSFQAARLQLMRSRVDLEVASAAGFSASEQDRVAAALTVVGLDPALGARRIDQLSGGQMRRVVLAGLLARAPRALILDEPLAGLDAASQRGLLRLLEDLRRARGLTVVVVSHDFAGMEELCPRTLHLRDGVLESAAASEAGGMS
;
A
#
# COMPACT_ATOMS: atom_id res chain seq x y z
N MET A 1 1.69 39.62 48.19
CA MET A 1 2.06 38.27 48.65
C MET A 1 0.92 37.27 48.58
N LEU A 2 -0.30 37.61 49.04
CA LEU A 2 -1.47 36.72 48.85
C LEU A 2 -1.66 36.35 47.37
N ALA A 3 -1.52 37.32 46.47
CA ALA A 3 -1.59 37.11 45.03
C ALA A 3 -0.51 36.14 44.50
N ALA A 4 0.71 36.17 45.03
CA ALA A 4 1.78 35.27 44.64
C ALA A 4 1.55 33.82 45.12
N ALA A 5 1.00 33.65 46.32
CA ALA A 5 0.64 32.33 46.85
C ALA A 5 -0.56 31.73 46.10
N THR A 6 -1.56 32.56 45.74
CA THR A 6 -2.70 32.14 44.94
C THR A 6 -2.25 31.77 43.51
N VAL A 7 -1.31 32.53 42.93
CA VAL A 7 -0.73 32.23 41.62
C VAL A 7 0.09 30.92 41.67
N ALA A 8 0.92 30.70 42.71
CA ALA A 8 1.69 29.48 42.88
C ALA A 8 0.79 28.25 43.07
N ALA A 9 -0.26 28.38 43.92
CA ALA A 9 -1.26 27.32 44.10
C ALA A 9 -2.04 27.06 42.80
N GLY A 10 -2.38 28.11 42.06
CA GLY A 10 -3.01 28.02 40.74
C GLY A 10 -2.11 27.36 39.70
N MET A 11 -0.82 27.67 39.69
CA MET A 11 0.15 27.03 38.80
C MET A 11 0.34 25.52 39.09
N ILE A 12 0.38 25.15 40.38
CA ILE A 12 0.46 23.75 40.79
C ILE A 12 -0.82 23.01 40.41
N ALA A 13 -2.00 23.60 40.66
CA ALA A 13 -3.28 23.04 40.26
C ALA A 13 -3.39 22.92 38.71
N PHE A 14 -2.89 23.92 37.99
CA PHE A 14 -2.83 23.90 36.52
C PHE A 14 -1.88 22.83 35.99
N LEU A 15 -0.70 22.63 36.58
CA LEU A 15 0.24 21.55 36.23
C LEU A 15 -0.37 20.18 36.50
N ILE A 16 -1.07 20.01 37.61
CA ILE A 16 -1.74 18.73 37.95
C ILE A 16 -2.93 18.49 37.02
N ALA A 17 -3.71 19.51 36.71
CA ALA A 17 -4.79 19.45 35.73
C ALA A 17 -4.23 19.18 34.31
N GLY A 18 -3.09 19.77 33.97
CA GLY A 18 -2.38 19.53 32.69
C GLY A 18 -1.90 18.09 32.55
N LEU A 19 -1.31 17.49 33.59
CA LEU A 19 -0.93 16.09 33.63
C LEU A 19 -2.17 15.16 33.51
N GLY A 20 -3.25 15.51 34.24
CA GLY A 20 -4.53 14.82 34.10
C GLY A 20 -5.10 14.96 32.71
N GLY A 21 -4.96 16.13 32.10
CA GLY A 21 -5.34 16.41 30.73
C GLY A 21 -4.58 15.55 29.71
N PHE A 22 -3.28 15.45 29.84
CA PHE A 22 -2.45 14.61 28.98
C PHE A 22 -2.87 13.12 29.05
N MET A 23 -3.08 12.59 30.26
CA MET A 23 -3.57 11.23 30.45
C MET A 23 -4.98 11.04 29.87
N GLY A 24 -5.85 12.05 29.95
CA GLY A 24 -7.17 12.05 29.32
C GLY A 24 -7.10 11.99 27.79
N VAL A 25 -6.17 12.72 27.18
CA VAL A 25 -5.93 12.66 25.72
C VAL A 25 -5.45 11.28 25.30
N VAL A 26 -4.49 10.69 26.01
CA VAL A 26 -3.97 9.35 25.73
C VAL A 26 -5.09 8.30 25.85
N HIS A 27 -5.91 8.39 26.90
CA HIS A 27 -7.05 7.50 27.11
C HIS A 27 -8.11 7.65 26.02
N SER A 28 -8.46 8.88 25.65
CA SER A 28 -9.43 9.16 24.59
C SER A 28 -8.94 8.69 23.21
N ALA A 29 -7.66 8.88 22.91
CA ALA A 29 -7.04 8.41 21.68
C ALA A 29 -7.01 6.87 21.62
N TYR A 30 -6.73 6.21 22.74
CA TYR A 30 -6.73 4.77 22.86
C TYR A 30 -8.13 4.17 22.65
N ILE A 31 -9.14 4.65 23.37
CA ILE A 31 -10.53 4.18 23.24
C ILE A 31 -11.11 4.53 21.86
N GLY A 32 -10.85 5.74 21.36
CA GLY A 32 -11.31 6.17 20.04
C GLY A 32 -10.68 5.37 18.91
N GLY A 33 -9.39 5.09 19.00
CA GLY A 33 -8.67 4.23 18.07
C GLY A 33 -9.21 2.81 18.05
N LEU A 34 -9.40 2.22 19.22
CA LEU A 34 -9.97 0.86 19.38
C LEU A 34 -11.40 0.78 18.86
N THR A 35 -12.26 1.76 19.18
CA THR A 35 -13.65 1.80 18.70
C THR A 35 -13.70 1.92 17.18
N GLY A 36 -12.80 2.69 16.58
CA GLY A 36 -12.65 2.83 15.14
C GLY A 36 -12.24 1.52 14.47
N ILE A 37 -11.24 0.82 15.03
CA ILE A 37 -10.74 -0.48 14.52
C ILE A 37 -11.81 -1.56 14.63
N VAL A 38 -12.51 -1.64 15.76
CA VAL A 38 -13.57 -2.64 16.00
C VAL A 38 -14.76 -2.41 15.07
N LYS A 39 -15.17 -1.15 14.86
CA LYS A 39 -16.27 -0.80 13.97
C LYS A 39 -15.93 -1.06 12.49
N ARG A 40 -14.66 -0.92 12.10
CA ARG A 40 -14.17 -1.26 10.75
C ARG A 40 -14.18 -2.77 10.47
N ARG A 41 -13.97 -3.60 11.49
CA ARG A 41 -13.83 -5.06 11.34
C ARG A 41 -15.13 -5.84 11.52
N GLY A 42 -16.26 -5.18 11.83
CA GLY A 42 -17.55 -5.86 12.02
C GLY A 42 -17.56 -6.92 13.13
N ARG A 43 -16.48 -7.04 13.92
CA ARG A 43 -16.34 -8.02 14.99
C ARG A 43 -16.97 -7.49 16.27
N GLY A 44 -17.90 -8.30 16.78
CA GLY A 44 -18.82 -7.96 17.84
C GLY A 44 -18.20 -7.65 19.20
N THR A 45 -19.09 -7.39 20.11
CA THR A 45 -18.97 -7.01 21.51
C THR A 45 -17.79 -7.56 22.32
N PRO A 46 -17.28 -8.82 22.16
CA PRO A 46 -16.21 -9.33 23.02
C PRO A 46 -14.88 -8.57 22.89
N THR A 47 -14.50 -8.20 21.67
CA THR A 47 -13.21 -7.50 21.42
C THR A 47 -13.22 -6.07 21.96
N VAL A 48 -14.39 -5.39 21.93
CA VAL A 48 -14.56 -4.05 22.53
C VAL A 48 -14.43 -4.16 24.04
N VAL A 49 -15.06 -5.16 24.66
CA VAL A 49 -15.01 -5.40 26.10
C VAL A 49 -13.59 -5.70 26.56
N VAL A 50 -12.90 -6.63 25.90
CA VAL A 50 -11.51 -6.99 26.25
C VAL A 50 -10.57 -5.79 26.07
N SER A 51 -10.70 -5.03 24.99
CA SER A 51 -9.87 -3.84 24.75
C SER A 51 -10.14 -2.74 25.77
N SER A 52 -11.40 -2.55 26.17
CA SER A 52 -11.79 -1.60 27.23
C SER A 52 -11.26 -2.01 28.59
N LEU A 53 -11.27 -3.31 28.90
CA LEU A 53 -10.69 -3.85 30.15
C LEU A 53 -9.18 -3.66 30.20
N ILE A 54 -8.46 -3.95 29.11
CA ILE A 54 -7.01 -3.72 29.01
C ILE A 54 -6.69 -2.22 29.16
N GLY A 55 -7.43 -1.36 28.47
CA GLY A 55 -7.27 0.09 28.58
C GLY A 55 -7.55 0.60 29.99
N GLY A 56 -8.60 0.10 30.62
CA GLY A 56 -8.93 0.40 32.03
C GLY A 56 -7.84 -0.04 33.00
N PHE A 57 -7.26 -1.23 32.78
CA PHE A 57 -6.16 -1.73 33.60
C PHE A 57 -4.88 -0.88 33.45
N VAL A 58 -4.48 -0.57 32.23
CA VAL A 58 -3.31 0.28 31.95
C VAL A 58 -3.51 1.68 32.55
N PHE A 59 -4.70 2.25 32.41
CA PHE A 59 -5.03 3.54 33.01
C PHE A 59 -5.03 3.48 34.54
N GLY A 60 -5.60 2.44 35.14
CA GLY A 60 -5.58 2.20 36.58
C GLY A 60 -4.15 2.07 37.12
N ALA A 61 -3.29 1.33 36.44
CA ALA A 61 -1.88 1.18 36.81
C ALA A 61 -1.12 2.52 36.74
N ALA A 62 -1.37 3.33 35.71
CA ALA A 62 -0.79 4.66 35.57
C ALA A 62 -1.26 5.60 36.70
N MET A 63 -2.53 5.53 37.09
CA MET A 63 -3.10 6.28 38.21
C MET A 63 -2.45 5.91 39.55
N VAL A 64 -2.28 4.60 39.82
CA VAL A 64 -1.59 4.10 41.02
C VAL A 64 -0.13 4.55 41.03
N GLY A 65 0.56 4.47 39.91
CA GLY A 65 1.94 4.94 39.75
C GLY A 65 2.08 6.42 40.05
N MET A 66 1.14 7.25 39.58
CA MET A 66 1.13 8.68 39.84
C MET A 66 0.77 9.03 41.29
N LEU A 67 -0.19 8.30 41.88
CA LEU A 67 -0.50 8.46 43.31
C LEU A 67 0.72 8.12 44.17
N ALA A 68 1.45 7.05 43.84
CA ALA A 68 2.71 6.68 44.49
C ALA A 68 3.80 7.76 44.34
N ALA A 69 3.91 8.37 43.16
CA ALA A 69 4.80 9.49 42.91
C ALA A 69 4.41 10.74 43.71
N MET A 70 3.11 11.08 43.80
CA MET A 70 2.61 12.18 44.63
C MET A 70 2.87 11.95 46.13
N VAL A 71 2.70 10.71 46.62
CA VAL A 71 3.03 10.34 47.98
C VAL A 71 4.54 10.48 48.26
N ARG A 72 5.40 10.12 47.30
CA ARG A 72 6.86 10.33 47.42
C ARG A 72 7.25 11.81 47.38
N LEU A 73 6.58 12.60 46.55
CA LEU A 73 6.81 14.05 46.42
C LEU A 73 6.16 14.87 47.55
N ARG A 74 5.30 14.28 48.40
CA ARG A 74 4.56 14.99 49.44
C ARG A 74 5.46 15.81 50.37
N HIS A 75 6.63 15.26 50.74
CA HIS A 75 7.58 15.96 51.63
C HIS A 75 8.19 17.20 50.97
N LEU A 76 8.46 17.14 49.65
CA LEU A 76 8.97 18.31 48.92
C LEU A 76 7.89 19.38 48.77
N ILE A 77 6.67 18.97 48.38
CA ILE A 77 5.51 19.88 48.27
C ILE A 77 5.20 20.52 49.61
N PHE A 78 5.20 19.70 50.68
CA PHE A 78 5.00 20.16 52.05
C PHE A 78 6.05 21.19 52.47
N LYS A 79 7.33 20.95 52.22
CA LYS A 79 8.43 21.87 52.54
C LYS A 79 8.32 23.19 51.80
N VAL A 80 7.94 23.19 50.55
CA VAL A 80 7.74 24.39 49.73
C VAL A 80 6.52 25.20 50.24
N MET A 81 5.42 24.51 50.56
CA MET A 81 4.20 25.17 51.02
C MET A 81 4.36 25.75 52.42
N THR A 82 4.99 25.05 53.37
CA THR A 82 5.30 25.59 54.70
C THR A 82 6.22 26.80 54.64
N ALA A 83 7.26 26.76 53.80
CA ALA A 83 8.14 27.93 53.62
C ALA A 83 7.39 29.16 53.08
N ASN A 84 6.43 28.98 52.18
CA ASN A 84 5.58 30.07 51.67
C ASN A 84 4.62 30.60 52.73
N VAL A 85 3.99 29.72 53.52
CA VAL A 85 3.10 30.13 54.64
C VAL A 85 3.86 30.87 55.73
N ASP A 86 5.07 30.40 56.07
CA ASP A 86 5.94 31.09 57.02
C ASP A 86 6.36 32.47 56.51
N GLY A 87 6.62 32.61 55.21
CA GLY A 87 6.91 33.88 54.55
C GLY A 87 5.71 34.86 54.63
N ILE A 88 4.49 34.36 54.38
CA ILE A 88 3.25 35.16 54.50
C ILE A 88 3.00 35.57 55.95
N ALA A 89 3.09 34.62 56.88
CA ALA A 89 2.91 34.90 58.30
C ALA A 89 3.94 35.90 58.83
N ALA A 90 5.21 35.81 58.45
CA ALA A 90 6.26 36.75 58.79
C ALA A 90 5.99 38.16 58.22
N THR A 91 5.37 38.23 57.05
CA THR A 91 4.99 39.54 56.48
C THR A 91 3.81 40.15 57.17
N LEU A 92 2.78 39.39 57.54
CA LEU A 92 1.64 39.85 58.35
C LEU A 92 2.08 40.29 59.73
N ALA A 93 3.00 39.56 60.37
CA ALA A 93 3.57 39.96 61.65
C ALA A 93 4.33 41.28 61.55
N ARG A 94 5.08 41.56 60.51
CA ARG A 94 5.74 42.86 60.26
C ARG A 94 4.76 44.00 60.02
N MET A 95 3.56 43.69 59.53
CA MET A 95 2.46 44.63 59.34
C MET A 95 1.63 44.82 60.66
N HIS A 96 2.13 44.35 61.78
CA HIS A 96 1.45 44.41 63.13
C HIS A 96 0.12 43.60 63.15
N MET A 97 -0.08 42.64 62.23
CA MET A 97 -1.27 41.79 62.21
C MET A 97 -0.95 40.38 62.78
N GLN A 98 -0.52 40.36 64.05
CA GLN A 98 -0.05 39.14 64.74
C GLN A 98 -1.14 38.05 64.82
N GLY A 99 -2.41 38.43 65.04
CA GLY A 99 -3.55 37.51 65.07
C GLY A 99 -3.76 36.82 63.71
N ALA A 100 -3.76 37.63 62.66
CA ALA A 100 -3.90 37.08 61.27
C ALA A 100 -2.72 36.18 60.86
N ALA A 101 -1.51 36.44 61.32
CA ALA A 101 -0.34 35.62 61.11
C ALA A 101 -0.47 34.25 61.80
N ALA A 102 -1.01 34.19 62.99
CA ALA A 102 -1.28 32.97 63.74
C ALA A 102 -2.41 32.15 63.07
N ASP A 103 -3.48 32.85 62.68
CA ASP A 103 -4.61 32.20 61.98
C ASP A 103 -4.22 31.57 60.66
N VAL A 104 -3.39 32.25 59.87
CA VAL A 104 -2.89 31.68 58.59
C VAL A 104 -2.11 30.38 58.80
N LYS A 105 -1.25 30.34 59.85
CA LYS A 105 -0.50 29.10 60.16
C LYS A 105 -1.43 27.99 60.64
N ARG A 106 -2.42 28.32 61.47
CA ARG A 106 -3.38 27.36 62.00
C ARG A 106 -4.27 26.78 60.89
N TYR A 107 -4.91 27.61 60.08
CA TYR A 107 -5.76 27.17 58.98
C TYR A 107 -4.97 26.34 57.94
N PHE A 108 -3.70 26.71 57.70
CA PHE A 108 -2.85 25.92 56.82
C PHE A 108 -2.53 24.56 57.41
N ALA A 109 -2.19 24.47 58.69
CA ALA A 109 -1.90 23.20 59.36
C ALA A 109 -3.15 22.29 59.42
N GLU A 110 -4.35 22.86 59.70
CA GLU A 110 -5.61 22.12 59.68
C GLU A 110 -6.01 21.67 58.25
N GLY A 111 -5.78 22.52 57.25
CA GLY A 111 -6.09 22.23 55.86
C GLY A 111 -5.17 21.19 55.21
N LEU A 112 -3.94 21.06 55.72
CA LEU A 112 -2.88 20.26 55.09
C LEU A 112 -3.20 18.76 55.02
N GLN A 113 -3.96 18.25 56.00
CA GLN A 113 -4.40 16.84 56.02
C GLN A 113 -5.37 16.50 54.86
N TYR A 114 -6.10 17.48 54.31
CA TYR A 114 -7.06 17.30 53.21
C TYR A 114 -6.46 17.56 51.84
N TRP A 115 -5.27 18.18 51.76
CA TRP A 115 -4.62 18.54 50.49
C TRP A 115 -4.42 17.39 49.48
N PRO A 116 -4.02 16.19 49.92
CA PRO A 116 -3.89 15.10 48.97
C PRO A 116 -5.21 14.75 48.26
N TRP A 117 -6.32 14.84 49.00
CA TRP A 117 -7.66 14.56 48.47
C TRP A 117 -8.15 15.69 47.54
N VAL A 118 -7.84 16.92 47.88
CA VAL A 118 -8.17 18.10 47.06
C VAL A 118 -7.40 18.03 45.72
N LEU A 119 -6.10 17.74 45.77
CA LEU A 119 -5.28 17.57 44.56
C LEU A 119 -5.77 16.40 43.69
N LEU A 120 -6.14 15.30 44.31
CA LEU A 120 -6.72 14.15 43.59
C LEU A 120 -8.06 14.52 42.94
N GLY A 121 -8.88 15.34 43.63
CA GLY A 121 -10.14 15.85 43.08
C GLY A 121 -9.92 16.73 41.85
N TYR A 122 -9.02 17.69 41.89
CA TYR A 122 -8.66 18.53 40.73
C TYR A 122 -8.09 17.74 39.59
N PHE A 123 -7.27 16.74 39.88
CA PHE A 123 -6.71 15.86 38.88
C PHE A 123 -7.80 15.07 38.15
N ASN A 124 -8.76 14.48 38.91
CA ASN A 124 -9.87 13.73 38.31
C ASN A 124 -10.79 14.65 37.50
N ILE A 125 -11.06 15.86 37.95
CA ILE A 125 -11.84 16.85 37.20
C ILE A 125 -11.11 17.22 35.91
N GLY A 126 -9.80 17.43 35.93
CA GLY A 126 -8.98 17.71 34.77
C GLY A 126 -9.04 16.57 33.75
N ILE A 127 -8.88 15.32 34.22
CA ILE A 127 -9.03 14.12 33.34
C ILE A 127 -10.41 14.09 32.72
N MET A 128 -11.46 14.28 33.48
CA MET A 128 -12.84 14.21 32.99
C MET A 128 -13.10 15.28 31.92
N ILE A 129 -12.70 16.52 32.15
CA ILE A 129 -12.91 17.63 31.21
C ILE A 129 -12.17 17.35 29.88
N VAL A 130 -10.87 16.99 29.95
CA VAL A 130 -10.08 16.76 28.74
C VAL A 130 -10.52 15.48 28.03
N SER A 131 -10.97 14.46 28.77
CA SER A 131 -11.54 13.25 28.16
C SER A 131 -12.84 13.56 27.42
N LEU A 132 -13.72 14.40 27.96
CA LEU A 132 -14.94 14.85 27.29
C LEU A 132 -14.64 15.70 26.04
N ILE A 133 -13.72 16.64 26.16
CA ILE A 133 -13.30 17.48 25.02
C ILE A 133 -12.62 16.61 23.94
N GLY A 134 -11.72 15.72 24.34
CA GLY A 134 -11.03 14.79 23.44
C GLY A 134 -12.01 13.85 22.74
N TRP A 135 -12.98 13.30 23.47
CA TRP A 135 -14.04 12.48 22.88
C TRP A 135 -14.90 13.28 21.89
N TRP A 136 -15.31 14.49 22.25
CA TRP A 136 -16.08 15.38 21.38
C TRP A 136 -15.29 15.77 20.11
N ALA A 137 -14.03 16.17 20.26
CA ALA A 137 -13.17 16.55 19.13
C ALA A 137 -12.90 15.35 18.21
N LEU A 138 -12.63 14.17 18.80
CA LEU A 138 -12.40 12.95 18.04
C LEU A 138 -13.67 12.47 17.33
N SER A 139 -14.84 12.55 17.98
CA SER A 139 -16.12 12.21 17.34
C SER A 139 -16.41 13.14 16.16
N ARG A 140 -16.16 14.45 16.31
CA ARG A 140 -16.29 15.44 15.22
C ARG A 140 -15.30 15.20 14.10
N LEU A 141 -14.05 14.83 14.41
CA LEU A 141 -13.05 14.47 13.42
C LEU A 141 -13.47 13.19 12.66
N LEU A 142 -13.93 12.18 13.39
CA LEU A 142 -14.42 10.93 12.79
C LEU A 142 -15.69 11.16 11.96
N GLU A 143 -16.59 12.05 12.39
CA GLU A 143 -17.75 12.45 11.59
C GLU A 143 -17.32 13.19 10.30
N ARG A 144 -16.31 14.07 10.39
CA ARG A 144 -15.73 14.72 9.20
C ARG A 144 -15.03 13.71 8.29
N MET A 145 -14.34 12.72 8.85
CA MET A 145 -13.73 11.62 8.09
C MET A 145 -14.80 10.67 7.51
N ARG A 146 -15.95 10.49 8.17
CA ARG A 146 -17.10 9.77 7.61
C ARG A 146 -17.77 10.52 6.45
N GLY A 147 -17.67 11.85 6.43
CA GLY A 147 -18.12 12.67 5.31
C GLY A 147 -17.16 12.69 4.11
N ILE A 148 -15.95 12.10 4.24
CA ILE A 148 -15.11 11.75 3.09
C ILE A 148 -15.68 10.44 2.57
N PRO A 149 -16.35 10.43 1.40
CA PRO A 149 -16.86 9.18 0.86
C PRO A 149 -15.69 8.21 0.74
N ASP A 150 -15.83 7.06 1.33
CA ASP A 150 -14.85 5.98 1.13
C ASP A 150 -14.98 5.56 -0.33
N VAL A 151 -14.05 6.00 -1.15
CA VAL A 151 -14.06 5.84 -2.62
C VAL A 151 -14.17 4.35 -3.00
N HIS A 152 -13.77 3.48 -2.09
CA HIS A 152 -13.81 2.02 -2.27
C HIS A 152 -14.95 1.35 -1.50
N LYS A 153 -15.80 2.12 -0.81
CA LYS A 153 -16.91 1.54 -0.07
C LYS A 153 -18.02 1.14 -1.02
N LEU A 154 -18.32 -0.13 -1.06
CA LEU A 154 -19.51 -0.63 -1.74
C LEU A 154 -20.74 -0.28 -0.90
N ASP A 155 -21.81 0.16 -1.57
CA ASP A 155 -23.07 0.39 -0.88
C ASP A 155 -23.61 -0.94 -0.33
N PRO A 156 -24.31 -0.95 0.81
CA PRO A 156 -24.95 -2.15 1.28
C PRO A 156 -25.90 -2.67 0.19
N PRO A 157 -25.93 -3.98 -0.03
CA PRO A 157 -26.88 -4.54 -1.00
C PRO A 157 -28.30 -4.10 -0.63
N PRO A 158 -29.16 -3.85 -1.61
CA PRO A 158 -30.58 -3.66 -1.36
C PRO A 158 -31.10 -4.84 -0.57
N GLY A 159 -31.96 -4.57 0.42
CA GLY A 159 -32.34 -5.46 1.52
C GLY A 159 -32.56 -6.94 1.15
N ASP A 160 -32.44 -7.79 2.15
CA ASP A 160 -32.48 -9.25 2.08
C ASP A 160 -33.84 -9.82 1.55
N ASP A 161 -34.24 -9.49 0.33
CA ASP A 161 -35.27 -10.26 -0.37
C ASP A 161 -34.65 -11.57 -0.84
N VAL A 162 -34.66 -12.53 0.05
CA VAL A 162 -34.10 -13.89 -0.09
C VAL A 162 -34.81 -14.71 -1.18
N ASP A 163 -35.92 -14.23 -1.71
CA ASP A 163 -36.78 -14.94 -2.68
C ASP A 163 -36.65 -14.40 -4.13
N ALA A 164 -35.69 -13.58 -4.43
CA ALA A 164 -35.45 -13.18 -5.82
C ALA A 164 -34.96 -14.40 -6.63
N LEU A 165 -35.85 -15.02 -7.37
CA LEU A 165 -35.56 -16.06 -8.35
C LEU A 165 -34.36 -15.66 -9.20
N ILE A 166 -33.36 -16.55 -9.29
CA ILE A 166 -32.14 -16.35 -10.10
C ILE A 166 -32.59 -16.05 -11.53
N GLY A 167 -32.59 -14.78 -11.89
CA GLY A 167 -32.93 -14.33 -13.23
C GLY A 167 -31.84 -14.70 -14.25
N PRO A 168 -32.16 -14.78 -15.54
CA PRO A 168 -31.19 -15.10 -16.60
C PRO A 168 -30.08 -14.07 -16.77
N VAL A 169 -30.22 -12.88 -16.16
CA VAL A 169 -29.28 -11.76 -16.29
C VAL A 169 -28.79 -11.39 -14.88
N PRO A 170 -27.51 -11.68 -14.51
CA PRO A 170 -26.99 -11.33 -13.21
C PRO A 170 -26.95 -9.82 -12.94
N VAL A 171 -26.61 -8.99 -13.94
CA VAL A 171 -26.54 -7.53 -13.77
C VAL A 171 -26.91 -6.85 -15.08
N ARG A 172 -27.73 -5.79 -14.98
CA ARG A 172 -28.04 -4.88 -16.09
C ARG A 172 -27.74 -3.44 -15.68
N LEU A 173 -26.97 -2.74 -16.49
CA LEU A 173 -26.71 -1.31 -16.39
C LEU A 173 -27.45 -0.57 -17.51
N ASP A 174 -28.13 0.51 -17.18
CA ASP A 174 -28.74 1.39 -18.16
C ASP A 174 -28.28 2.83 -17.95
N LYS A 175 -27.55 3.36 -18.94
CA LYS A 175 -27.02 4.73 -19.00
C LYS A 175 -26.28 5.15 -17.74
N VAL A 176 -25.48 4.22 -17.18
CA VAL A 176 -24.75 4.41 -15.94
C VAL A 176 -23.59 5.36 -16.17
N ARG A 177 -23.48 6.36 -15.28
CA ARG A 177 -22.34 7.28 -15.18
C ARG A 177 -21.84 7.33 -13.75
N PHE A 178 -20.55 7.59 -13.59
CA PHE A 178 -20.00 7.76 -12.26
C PHE A 178 -18.98 8.88 -12.20
N ARG A 179 -19.14 9.75 -11.20
CA ARG A 179 -18.21 10.82 -10.86
C ARG A 179 -17.78 10.70 -9.42
N TYR A 180 -16.47 10.70 -9.19
CA TYR A 180 -15.95 10.73 -7.82
C TYR A 180 -16.27 12.08 -7.16
N PRO A 181 -16.50 12.11 -5.85
CA PRO A 181 -16.73 13.36 -5.12
C PRO A 181 -15.58 14.35 -5.34
N ARG A 182 -15.93 15.60 -5.66
CA ARG A 182 -14.99 16.69 -5.97
C ARG A 182 -14.20 16.53 -7.27
N ALA A 183 -14.45 15.53 -8.08
CA ALA A 183 -13.86 15.42 -9.41
C ALA A 183 -14.59 16.35 -10.39
N GLY A 184 -13.83 17.00 -11.29
CA GLY A 184 -14.41 17.87 -12.34
C GLY A 184 -15.01 17.07 -13.51
N GLN A 185 -14.60 15.81 -13.68
CA GLN A 185 -15.00 14.96 -14.82
C GLN A 185 -15.56 13.63 -14.35
N ASP A 186 -16.33 12.95 -15.22
CA ASP A 186 -16.85 11.62 -14.98
C ASP A 186 -15.70 10.60 -15.12
N ALA A 187 -15.55 9.73 -14.11
CA ALA A 187 -14.63 8.62 -14.15
C ALA A 187 -15.17 7.44 -14.97
N LEU A 188 -16.48 7.34 -15.10
CA LEU A 188 -17.16 6.45 -16.02
C LEU A 188 -18.21 7.26 -16.77
N ARG A 189 -18.10 7.28 -18.09
CA ARG A 189 -19.09 7.88 -18.98
C ARG A 189 -20.28 6.95 -19.14
N GLU A 190 -21.29 7.38 -19.86
CA GLU A 190 -22.52 6.61 -20.06
C GLU A 190 -22.23 5.22 -20.60
N VAL A 191 -22.54 4.20 -19.78
CA VAL A 191 -22.39 2.78 -20.14
C VAL A 191 -23.74 2.09 -19.94
N SER A 192 -24.17 1.36 -20.97
CA SER A 192 -25.29 0.42 -20.89
C SER A 192 -24.77 -0.98 -21.20
N LEU A 193 -25.02 -1.92 -20.30
CA LEU A 193 -24.45 -3.27 -20.36
C LEU A 193 -25.38 -4.25 -19.66
N ASP A 194 -25.57 -5.42 -20.24
CA ASP A 194 -26.15 -6.58 -19.58
C ASP A 194 -25.12 -7.70 -19.49
N VAL A 195 -25.00 -8.35 -18.33
CA VAL A 195 -24.13 -9.50 -18.11
C VAL A 195 -25.00 -10.74 -17.93
N ARG A 196 -24.83 -11.74 -18.78
CA ARG A 196 -25.68 -12.94 -18.82
C ARG A 196 -25.09 -14.06 -17.98
N ALA A 197 -25.94 -14.93 -17.45
CA ALA A 197 -25.49 -16.10 -16.71
C ALA A 197 -24.68 -17.04 -17.60
N GLY A 198 -23.50 -17.44 -17.14
CA GLY A 198 -22.59 -18.30 -17.90
C GLY A 198 -21.85 -17.60 -19.03
N GLU A 199 -22.00 -16.28 -19.20
CA GLU A 199 -21.27 -15.49 -20.21
C GLU A 199 -19.86 -15.16 -19.73
N HIS A 200 -18.87 -15.23 -20.59
CA HIS A 200 -17.55 -14.64 -20.41
C HIS A 200 -17.51 -13.28 -21.11
N LEU A 201 -17.57 -12.21 -20.33
CA LEU A 201 -17.45 -10.83 -20.80
C LEU A 201 -16.06 -10.30 -20.50
N ALA A 202 -15.28 -9.93 -21.52
CA ALA A 202 -14.04 -9.19 -21.35
C ALA A 202 -14.30 -7.68 -21.36
N ILE A 203 -13.66 -6.95 -20.44
CA ILE A 203 -13.65 -5.48 -20.41
C ILE A 203 -12.22 -5.02 -20.65
N ILE A 204 -12.02 -4.34 -21.79
CA ILE A 204 -10.72 -3.79 -22.18
C ILE A 204 -10.75 -2.26 -22.21
N GLY A 205 -9.58 -1.64 -22.19
CA GLY A 205 -9.43 -0.18 -22.29
C GLY A 205 -8.14 0.30 -21.62
N ALA A 206 -7.71 1.51 -21.98
CA ALA A 206 -6.51 2.11 -21.43
C ALA A 206 -6.61 2.39 -19.92
N ASN A 207 -5.48 2.68 -19.28
CA ASN A 207 -5.46 3.10 -17.88
C ASN A 207 -6.20 4.44 -17.73
N GLY A 208 -7.14 4.49 -16.79
CA GLY A 208 -8.00 5.67 -16.59
C GLY A 208 -9.31 5.66 -17.39
N SER A 209 -9.57 4.66 -18.25
CA SER A 209 -10.82 4.55 -19.02
C SER A 209 -12.06 4.24 -18.18
N GLY A 210 -11.88 3.96 -16.88
CA GLY A 210 -12.98 3.68 -15.96
C GLY A 210 -13.22 2.19 -15.68
N LYS A 211 -12.32 1.26 -16.08
CA LYS A 211 -12.45 -0.19 -15.85
C LYS A 211 -12.71 -0.51 -14.37
N THR A 212 -11.84 -0.04 -13.48
CA THR A 212 -11.99 -0.26 -12.03
C THR A 212 -13.26 0.40 -11.48
N THR A 213 -13.67 1.55 -12.03
CA THR A 213 -14.93 2.20 -11.63
C THR A 213 -16.14 1.35 -12.06
N LEU A 214 -16.13 0.81 -13.27
CA LEU A 214 -17.16 -0.10 -13.77
C LEU A 214 -17.21 -1.38 -12.94
N MET A 215 -16.03 -1.95 -12.61
CA MET A 215 -15.93 -3.09 -11.71
C MET A 215 -16.63 -2.84 -10.36
N LEU A 216 -16.34 -1.69 -9.73
CA LEU A 216 -16.96 -1.33 -8.45
C LEU A 216 -18.48 -1.21 -8.55
N ILE A 217 -19.00 -0.68 -9.67
CA ILE A 217 -20.45 -0.58 -9.92
C ILE A 217 -21.03 -1.98 -10.11
N LEU A 218 -20.40 -2.84 -10.89
CA LEU A 218 -20.81 -4.24 -11.06
C LEU A 218 -20.77 -5.00 -9.72
N ALA A 219 -19.79 -4.69 -8.86
CA ALA A 219 -19.66 -5.28 -7.54
C ALA A 219 -20.67 -4.74 -6.50
N GLY A 220 -21.42 -3.66 -6.80
CA GLY A 220 -22.48 -3.16 -5.92
C GLY A 220 -22.38 -1.69 -5.55
N ARG A 221 -21.48 -0.91 -6.15
CA ARG A 221 -21.41 0.53 -5.93
C ARG A 221 -22.55 1.23 -6.65
N ALA A 222 -23.23 2.18 -5.98
CA ALA A 222 -24.25 2.99 -6.62
C ALA A 222 -23.64 3.95 -7.65
N PRO A 223 -24.23 4.08 -8.84
CA PRO A 223 -23.80 5.05 -9.86
C PRO A 223 -24.19 6.49 -9.45
N THR A 224 -23.56 7.49 -10.08
CA THR A 224 -23.98 8.90 -9.93
C THR A 224 -25.28 9.17 -10.68
N SER A 225 -25.47 8.52 -11.83
CA SER A 225 -26.72 8.56 -12.62
C SER A 225 -26.85 7.27 -13.42
N GLY A 226 -28.06 7.02 -13.93
CA GLY A 226 -28.43 5.73 -14.55
C GLY A 226 -28.94 4.73 -13.52
N THR A 227 -29.30 3.53 -13.99
CA THR A 227 -29.83 2.47 -13.14
C THR A 227 -28.98 1.20 -13.23
N VAL A 228 -28.88 0.50 -12.11
CA VAL A 228 -28.23 -0.82 -12.00
C VAL A 228 -29.25 -1.79 -11.44
N ASP A 229 -29.64 -2.74 -12.24
CA ASP A 229 -30.52 -3.82 -11.85
C ASP A 229 -29.72 -5.12 -11.70
N ARG A 230 -29.97 -5.87 -10.62
CA ARG A 230 -29.27 -7.12 -10.28
C ARG A 230 -30.27 -8.24 -10.02
N PRO A 231 -31.05 -8.63 -11.03
CA PRO A 231 -32.01 -9.70 -10.86
C PRO A 231 -31.30 -11.01 -10.57
N GLY A 232 -31.42 -11.52 -9.35
CA GLY A 232 -30.84 -12.80 -8.94
C GLY A 232 -29.42 -12.74 -8.37
N THR A 233 -28.84 -11.56 -8.11
CA THR A 233 -27.60 -11.47 -7.35
C THR A 233 -27.85 -11.00 -5.91
N VAL A 234 -27.36 -11.75 -4.94
CA VAL A 234 -27.58 -11.50 -3.51
C VAL A 234 -26.59 -10.49 -2.90
N GLY A 235 -25.77 -9.86 -3.74
CA GLY A 235 -24.78 -8.88 -3.32
C GLY A 235 -23.34 -9.42 -3.23
N LEU A 236 -22.39 -8.50 -2.97
CA LEU A 236 -20.98 -8.82 -2.93
C LEU A 236 -20.62 -9.73 -1.74
N GLY A 237 -19.87 -10.80 -2.03
CA GLY A 237 -19.31 -11.71 -1.03
C GLY A 237 -20.34 -12.60 -0.33
N LYS A 238 -21.60 -12.55 -0.70
CA LYS A 238 -22.64 -13.45 -0.22
C LYS A 238 -22.68 -14.74 -1.05
N LEU A 239 -23.20 -15.81 -0.47
CA LEU A 239 -23.42 -17.07 -1.17
C LEU A 239 -24.39 -16.84 -2.35
N GLY A 240 -24.06 -17.34 -3.54
CA GLY A 240 -24.84 -17.13 -4.76
C GLY A 240 -24.81 -15.70 -5.33
N GLY A 241 -24.02 -14.79 -4.73
CA GLY A 241 -23.94 -13.39 -5.14
C GLY A 241 -22.82 -13.06 -6.12
N THR A 242 -22.22 -11.88 -5.95
CA THR A 242 -21.06 -11.44 -6.74
C THR A 242 -19.78 -11.68 -5.96
N ALA A 243 -18.78 -12.30 -6.60
CA ALA A 243 -17.43 -12.41 -6.09
C ALA A 243 -16.46 -11.57 -6.93
N VAL A 244 -15.38 -11.11 -6.30
CA VAL A 244 -14.32 -10.32 -6.96
C VAL A 244 -12.97 -10.92 -6.63
N VAL A 245 -12.15 -11.13 -7.65
CA VAL A 245 -10.72 -11.43 -7.53
C VAL A 245 -9.95 -10.23 -8.04
N LEU A 246 -9.08 -9.68 -7.17
CA LEU A 246 -8.35 -8.44 -7.42
C LEU A 246 -6.97 -8.73 -8.01
N GLN A 247 -6.39 -7.73 -8.64
CA GLN A 247 -5.03 -7.75 -9.19
C GLN A 247 -3.96 -8.14 -8.16
N HIS A 248 -4.13 -7.73 -6.90
CA HIS A 248 -3.21 -8.01 -5.79
C HIS A 248 -3.83 -9.02 -4.82
N PRO A 249 -3.60 -10.33 -5.01
CA PRO A 249 -4.22 -11.39 -4.21
C PRO A 249 -3.84 -11.31 -2.72
N GLU A 250 -2.66 -10.76 -2.37
CA GLU A 250 -2.19 -10.60 -1.00
C GLU A 250 -3.16 -9.77 -0.14
N SER A 251 -3.92 -8.86 -0.78
CA SER A 251 -4.94 -8.06 -0.09
C SER A 251 -6.21 -8.82 0.25
N GLN A 252 -6.43 -9.99 -0.36
CA GLN A 252 -7.62 -10.81 -0.20
C GLN A 252 -7.38 -12.04 0.68
N VAL A 253 -6.15 -12.56 0.74
CA VAL A 253 -5.80 -13.72 1.56
C VAL A 253 -5.75 -13.34 3.04
N LEU A 254 -6.51 -14.03 3.86
CA LEU A 254 -6.70 -13.76 5.29
C LEU A 254 -6.35 -14.96 6.17
N GLY A 255 -6.46 -16.18 5.64
CA GLY A 255 -6.11 -17.42 6.31
C GLY A 255 -4.60 -17.63 6.38
N THR A 256 -4.12 -18.33 7.39
CA THR A 256 -2.69 -18.72 7.50
C THR A 256 -2.39 -20.00 6.75
N ARG A 257 -3.41 -20.85 6.51
CA ARG A 257 -3.31 -22.07 5.69
C ARG A 257 -4.23 -21.95 4.47
N VAL A 258 -3.79 -22.57 3.38
CA VAL A 258 -4.52 -22.57 2.11
C VAL A 258 -5.97 -23.07 2.27
N ALA A 259 -6.17 -24.22 2.93
CA ALA A 259 -7.50 -24.77 3.12
C ALA A 259 -8.41 -23.88 4.00
N ASP A 260 -7.85 -23.20 5.00
CA ASP A 260 -8.59 -22.31 5.89
C ASP A 260 -9.02 -21.02 5.16
N ASP A 261 -8.18 -20.53 4.25
CA ASP A 261 -8.47 -19.32 3.49
C ASP A 261 -9.64 -19.53 2.50
N VAL A 262 -9.74 -20.68 1.86
CA VAL A 262 -10.85 -21.03 0.95
C VAL A 262 -12.22 -20.88 1.63
N VAL A 263 -12.35 -21.29 2.89
CA VAL A 263 -13.61 -21.23 3.64
C VAL A 263 -13.75 -19.97 4.48
N TRP A 264 -12.76 -19.09 4.46
CA TRP A 264 -12.77 -17.90 5.30
C TRP A 264 -13.94 -16.97 5.01
N GLY A 265 -14.75 -16.71 6.04
CA GLY A 265 -15.90 -15.79 5.95
C GLY A 265 -17.14 -16.39 5.26
N LEU A 266 -17.19 -17.68 5.02
CA LEU A 266 -18.44 -18.35 4.68
C LEU A 266 -19.43 -18.31 5.86
N PRO A 267 -20.76 -18.28 5.59
CA PRO A 267 -21.77 -18.35 6.64
C PRO A 267 -21.61 -19.62 7.50
N LEU A 268 -21.90 -19.51 8.79
CA LEU A 268 -21.88 -20.68 9.69
C LEU A 268 -22.84 -21.77 9.18
N GLY A 269 -22.34 -22.99 9.08
CA GLY A 269 -23.11 -24.13 8.58
C GLY A 269 -23.04 -24.36 7.08
N THR A 270 -22.34 -23.49 6.33
CA THR A 270 -22.03 -23.75 4.91
C THR A 270 -20.96 -24.83 4.82
N THR A 271 -21.22 -25.89 4.07
CA THR A 271 -20.23 -26.92 3.73
C THR A 271 -19.67 -26.62 2.36
N ALA A 272 -18.37 -26.33 2.27
CA ALA A 272 -17.66 -26.20 1.01
C ALA A 272 -16.73 -27.42 0.83
N ASP A 273 -16.72 -28.00 -0.33
CA ASP A 273 -15.78 -29.06 -0.70
C ASP A 273 -14.43 -28.41 -1.07
N VAL A 274 -13.62 -28.19 -0.04
CA VAL A 274 -12.29 -27.55 -0.17
C VAL A 274 -11.38 -28.35 -1.12
N GLY A 275 -11.43 -29.69 -1.04
CA GLY A 275 -10.60 -30.55 -1.89
C GLY A 275 -10.93 -30.34 -3.37
N ARG A 276 -12.22 -30.33 -3.72
CA ARG A 276 -12.69 -30.07 -5.09
C ARG A 276 -12.29 -28.66 -5.55
N LEU A 277 -12.51 -27.63 -4.74
CA LEU A 277 -12.19 -26.24 -5.10
C LEU A 277 -10.69 -26.05 -5.32
N LEU A 278 -9.84 -26.63 -4.46
CA LEU A 278 -8.39 -26.57 -4.64
C LEU A 278 -7.93 -27.36 -5.87
N SER A 279 -8.57 -28.51 -6.16
CA SER A 279 -8.26 -29.26 -7.39
C SER A 279 -8.66 -28.49 -8.65
N GLU A 280 -9.80 -27.78 -8.65
CA GLU A 280 -10.24 -26.95 -9.78
C GLU A 280 -9.22 -25.84 -10.14
N VAL A 281 -8.49 -25.33 -9.15
CA VAL A 281 -7.47 -24.30 -9.36
C VAL A 281 -6.03 -24.85 -9.34
N GLY A 282 -5.85 -26.18 -9.28
CA GLY A 282 -4.53 -26.84 -9.26
C GLY A 282 -3.70 -26.56 -8.01
N LEU A 283 -4.34 -26.54 -6.84
CA LEU A 283 -3.71 -26.31 -5.54
C LEU A 283 -3.95 -27.47 -4.55
N GLU A 284 -4.44 -28.61 -4.98
CA GLU A 284 -4.81 -29.74 -4.12
C GLU A 284 -3.65 -30.24 -3.24
N ALA A 285 -2.43 -30.23 -3.76
CA ALA A 285 -1.24 -30.64 -3.02
C ALA A 285 -0.79 -29.62 -1.96
N LEU A 286 -1.36 -28.43 -1.96
CA LEU A 286 -0.94 -27.30 -1.11
C LEU A 286 -1.94 -26.97 0.01
N ALA A 287 -2.97 -27.79 0.24
CA ALA A 287 -4.07 -27.53 1.20
C ALA A 287 -3.57 -27.16 2.61
N GLU A 288 -2.52 -27.85 3.09
CA GLU A 288 -1.95 -27.65 4.42
C GLU A 288 -0.83 -26.60 4.47
N ARG A 289 -0.47 -26.02 3.32
CA ARG A 289 0.66 -25.10 3.21
C ARG A 289 0.31 -23.73 3.80
N ASP A 290 1.32 -23.06 4.35
CA ASP A 290 1.21 -21.66 4.81
C ASP A 290 1.04 -20.72 3.62
N THR A 291 0.03 -19.84 3.69
CA THR A 291 -0.29 -18.88 2.62
C THR A 291 0.84 -17.88 2.34
N GLY A 292 1.63 -17.53 3.36
CA GLY A 292 2.79 -16.66 3.21
C GLY A 292 3.96 -17.26 2.43
N SER A 293 3.91 -18.58 2.17
CA SER A 293 4.94 -19.29 1.38
C SER A 293 4.55 -19.53 -0.09
N LEU A 294 3.36 -19.08 -0.49
CA LEU A 294 2.86 -19.25 -1.85
C LEU A 294 3.49 -18.22 -2.81
N SER A 295 3.68 -18.63 -4.06
CA SER A 295 4.02 -17.73 -5.16
C SER A 295 2.84 -16.83 -5.52
N GLY A 296 3.08 -15.72 -6.23
CA GLY A 296 2.02 -14.82 -6.68
C GLY A 296 0.92 -15.51 -7.48
N GLY A 297 1.30 -16.44 -8.39
CA GLY A 297 0.34 -17.23 -9.16
C GLY A 297 -0.45 -18.24 -8.31
N GLU A 298 0.17 -18.85 -7.28
CA GLU A 298 -0.53 -19.71 -6.33
C GLU A 298 -1.50 -18.90 -5.45
N LEU A 299 -1.11 -17.69 -5.01
CA LEU A 299 -1.98 -16.76 -4.28
C LEU A 299 -3.18 -16.32 -5.11
N GLN A 300 -2.97 -16.07 -6.42
CA GLN A 300 -4.05 -15.70 -7.33
C GLN A 300 -5.07 -16.84 -7.49
N ARG A 301 -4.58 -18.07 -7.65
CA ARG A 301 -5.45 -19.26 -7.72
C ARG A 301 -6.14 -19.53 -6.39
N LEU A 302 -5.51 -19.27 -5.26
CA LEU A 302 -6.14 -19.37 -3.94
C LEU A 302 -7.28 -18.35 -3.79
N ALA A 303 -7.05 -17.09 -4.17
CA ALA A 303 -8.10 -16.05 -4.16
C ALA A 303 -9.29 -16.45 -5.05
N LEU A 304 -9.02 -17.10 -6.19
CA LEU A 304 -10.06 -17.64 -7.06
C LEU A 304 -10.83 -18.79 -6.39
N ALA A 305 -10.16 -19.75 -5.75
CA ALA A 305 -10.82 -20.84 -4.99
C ALA A 305 -11.72 -20.29 -3.86
N ALA A 306 -11.24 -19.30 -3.10
CA ALA A 306 -11.99 -18.64 -2.06
C ALA A 306 -13.22 -17.87 -2.60
N ALA A 307 -13.11 -17.29 -3.80
CA ALA A 307 -14.23 -16.67 -4.49
C ALA A 307 -15.28 -17.69 -4.92
N LEU A 308 -14.85 -18.84 -5.48
CA LEU A 308 -15.72 -19.94 -5.93
C LEU A 308 -16.42 -20.68 -4.78
N ALA A 309 -15.83 -20.72 -3.59
CA ALA A 309 -16.44 -21.29 -2.39
C ALA A 309 -17.78 -20.65 -2.01
N ARG A 310 -18.07 -19.46 -2.57
CA ARG A 310 -19.34 -18.74 -2.40
C ARG A 310 -20.38 -19.05 -3.48
N GLU A 311 -20.06 -19.96 -4.43
CA GLU A 311 -20.91 -20.32 -5.55
C GLU A 311 -21.50 -19.08 -6.26
N PRO A 312 -20.66 -18.12 -6.70
CA PRO A 312 -21.14 -16.82 -7.16
C PRO A 312 -21.91 -16.93 -8.48
N ALA A 313 -23.03 -16.19 -8.59
CA ALA A 313 -23.72 -16.01 -9.87
C ALA A 313 -22.88 -15.18 -10.86
N MET A 314 -22.03 -14.29 -10.35
CA MET A 314 -21.10 -13.48 -11.13
C MET A 314 -19.74 -13.39 -10.44
N LEU A 315 -18.68 -13.68 -11.20
CA LEU A 315 -17.29 -13.50 -10.79
C LEU A 315 -16.68 -12.36 -11.58
N ILE A 316 -16.09 -11.40 -10.89
CA ILE A 316 -15.32 -10.32 -11.50
C ILE A 316 -13.84 -10.59 -11.27
N ALA A 317 -13.05 -10.72 -12.32
CA ALA A 317 -11.61 -10.92 -12.31
C ALA A 317 -10.93 -9.63 -12.80
N ASP A 318 -10.28 -8.89 -11.89
CA ASP A 318 -9.63 -7.60 -12.19
C ASP A 318 -8.13 -7.80 -12.40
N GLU A 319 -7.70 -7.79 -13.65
CA GLU A 319 -6.30 -7.89 -14.08
C GLU A 319 -5.54 -9.04 -13.40
N VAL A 320 -6.20 -10.18 -13.21
CA VAL A 320 -5.70 -11.32 -12.41
C VAL A 320 -4.48 -12.01 -12.99
N THR A 321 -4.16 -11.79 -14.26
CA THR A 321 -3.04 -12.38 -14.99
C THR A 321 -1.76 -11.56 -14.95
N THR A 322 -1.83 -10.29 -14.50
CA THR A 322 -0.73 -9.32 -14.62
C THR A 322 0.50 -9.68 -13.78
N MET A 323 0.32 -10.38 -12.66
CA MET A 323 1.38 -10.74 -11.71
C MET A 323 1.87 -12.19 -11.88
N VAL A 324 1.48 -12.85 -12.97
CA VAL A 324 1.71 -14.28 -13.17
C VAL A 324 2.59 -14.46 -14.40
N ASP A 325 3.56 -15.40 -14.34
CA ASP A 325 4.37 -15.76 -15.50
C ASP A 325 3.51 -16.43 -16.60
N GLN A 326 4.08 -16.61 -17.78
CA GLN A 326 3.32 -17.11 -18.94
C GLN A 326 2.64 -18.46 -18.65
N GLN A 327 3.34 -19.41 -18.03
CA GLN A 327 2.78 -20.72 -17.71
C GLN A 327 1.63 -20.63 -16.70
N GLY A 328 1.79 -19.81 -15.67
CA GLY A 328 0.75 -19.55 -14.68
C GLY A 328 -0.44 -18.80 -15.27
N ARG A 329 -0.21 -17.89 -16.23
CA ARG A 329 -1.23 -17.15 -16.97
C ARG A 329 -2.11 -18.11 -17.76
N ASP A 330 -1.50 -18.99 -18.56
CA ASP A 330 -2.22 -19.97 -19.36
C ASP A 330 -3.05 -20.91 -18.49
N ALA A 331 -2.49 -21.37 -17.36
CA ALA A 331 -3.22 -22.20 -16.40
C ALA A 331 -4.40 -21.45 -15.77
N LEU A 332 -4.24 -20.17 -15.40
CA LEU A 332 -5.30 -19.36 -14.81
C LEU A 332 -6.43 -19.08 -15.81
N LEU A 333 -6.10 -18.74 -17.05
CA LEU A 333 -7.08 -18.53 -18.12
C LEU A 333 -7.87 -19.80 -18.43
N ALA A 334 -7.21 -20.98 -18.42
CA ALA A 334 -7.88 -22.26 -18.58
C ALA A 334 -8.87 -22.54 -17.44
N VAL A 335 -8.55 -22.17 -16.20
CA VAL A 335 -9.49 -22.27 -15.08
C VAL A 335 -10.66 -21.31 -15.28
N LEU A 336 -10.41 -20.04 -15.58
CA LEU A 336 -11.45 -19.01 -15.77
C LEU A 336 -12.43 -19.39 -16.90
N SER A 337 -11.93 -19.84 -18.05
CA SER A 337 -12.79 -20.28 -19.16
C SER A 337 -13.62 -21.51 -18.81
N GLY A 338 -13.11 -22.40 -17.97
CA GLY A 338 -13.86 -23.57 -17.47
C GLY A 338 -15.01 -23.21 -16.52
N LEU A 339 -14.99 -22.05 -15.86
CA LEU A 339 -16.00 -21.67 -14.85
C LEU A 339 -17.37 -21.38 -15.47
N THR A 340 -17.43 -20.67 -16.59
CA THR A 340 -18.67 -20.33 -17.28
C THR A 340 -19.44 -21.56 -17.71
N GLN A 341 -18.72 -22.59 -18.16
CA GLN A 341 -19.30 -23.87 -18.61
C GLN A 341 -19.73 -24.76 -17.45
N ARG A 342 -18.90 -24.91 -16.42
CA ARG A 342 -19.14 -25.85 -15.30
C ARG A 342 -20.13 -25.32 -14.25
N HIS A 343 -20.05 -24.02 -13.93
CA HIS A 343 -20.82 -23.42 -12.83
C HIS A 343 -21.93 -22.48 -13.30
N ARG A 344 -22.06 -22.22 -14.61
CA ARG A 344 -22.94 -21.18 -15.16
C ARG A 344 -22.73 -19.80 -14.52
N THR A 345 -21.59 -19.59 -13.88
CA THR A 345 -21.18 -18.30 -13.31
C THR A 345 -20.89 -17.33 -14.46
N ALA A 346 -21.45 -16.14 -14.41
CA ALA A 346 -21.05 -15.07 -15.31
C ALA A 346 -19.64 -14.61 -14.96
N LEU A 347 -18.73 -14.59 -15.92
CA LEU A 347 -17.36 -14.11 -15.73
C LEU A 347 -17.22 -12.72 -16.37
N VAL A 348 -16.87 -11.73 -15.56
CA VAL A 348 -16.44 -10.41 -16.04
C VAL A 348 -14.93 -10.33 -15.87
N HIS A 349 -14.20 -10.43 -16.96
CA HIS A 349 -12.74 -10.41 -16.98
C HIS A 349 -12.23 -9.05 -17.45
N ILE A 350 -11.59 -8.32 -16.55
CA ILE A 350 -10.96 -7.03 -16.86
C ILE A 350 -9.51 -7.30 -17.19
N THR A 351 -9.09 -6.92 -18.39
CA THR A 351 -7.72 -7.11 -18.87
C THR A 351 -7.30 -5.95 -19.78
N HIS A 352 -6.02 -5.79 -19.96
CA HIS A 352 -5.42 -4.89 -20.96
C HIS A 352 -4.69 -5.65 -22.08
N TYR A 353 -4.75 -6.97 -22.05
CA TYR A 353 -4.20 -7.84 -23.09
C TYR A 353 -5.29 -8.26 -24.08
N ASP A 354 -5.11 -7.90 -25.36
CA ASP A 354 -6.09 -8.21 -26.40
C ASP A 354 -6.27 -9.72 -26.61
N ASN A 355 -5.17 -10.49 -26.51
CA ASN A 355 -5.21 -11.94 -26.65
C ASN A 355 -6.01 -12.66 -25.54
N GLU A 356 -6.14 -12.08 -24.36
CA GLU A 356 -6.99 -12.60 -23.29
C GLU A 356 -8.47 -12.32 -23.57
N ALA A 357 -8.76 -11.16 -24.19
CA ALA A 357 -10.10 -10.77 -24.58
C ALA A 357 -10.65 -11.62 -25.75
N ASP A 358 -9.77 -12.15 -26.59
CA ASP A 358 -10.15 -13.02 -27.73
C ASP A 358 -10.82 -14.34 -27.28
N SER A 359 -10.58 -14.77 -26.05
CA SER A 359 -11.20 -15.97 -25.47
C SER A 359 -12.60 -15.71 -24.87
N ALA A 360 -13.06 -14.47 -24.83
CA ALA A 360 -14.35 -14.09 -24.26
C ALA A 360 -15.49 -14.22 -25.29
N ASP A 361 -16.70 -14.52 -24.78
CA ASP A 361 -17.91 -14.54 -25.63
C ASP A 361 -18.26 -13.16 -26.17
N ARG A 362 -17.91 -12.12 -25.41
CA ARG A 362 -18.16 -10.72 -25.77
C ARG A 362 -17.12 -9.80 -25.12
N THR A 363 -16.71 -8.78 -25.86
CA THR A 363 -15.74 -7.78 -25.40
C THR A 363 -16.39 -6.41 -25.34
N LEU A 364 -16.24 -5.71 -24.21
CA LEU A 364 -16.58 -4.30 -24.02
C LEU A 364 -15.30 -3.48 -24.00
N SER A 365 -15.13 -2.61 -25.01
CA SER A 365 -14.05 -1.62 -25.00
C SER A 365 -14.54 -0.31 -24.39
N LEU A 366 -13.86 0.14 -23.31
CA LEU A 366 -14.06 1.47 -22.76
C LEU A 366 -13.16 2.45 -23.50
N SER A 367 -13.76 3.33 -24.30
CA SER A 367 -13.02 4.34 -25.06
C SER A 367 -12.36 5.37 -24.14
N ASP A 368 -11.16 5.77 -24.51
CA ASP A 368 -10.39 6.79 -23.80
C ASP A 368 -11.12 8.13 -23.72
N SER A 369 -10.95 8.84 -22.62
CA SER A 369 -11.20 10.28 -22.56
C SER A 369 -10.30 10.98 -23.59
N PRO A 370 -10.80 11.91 -24.41
CA PRO A 370 -9.95 12.63 -25.38
C PRO A 370 -8.84 13.48 -24.75
N ASP A 371 -8.81 13.63 -23.43
CA ASP A 371 -7.82 14.40 -22.70
C ASP A 371 -6.59 13.58 -22.21
N ASN A 372 -6.51 12.28 -22.52
CA ASN A 372 -5.38 11.44 -22.13
C ASN A 372 -4.51 11.06 -23.35
N THR A 373 -4.53 11.86 -24.40
CA THR A 373 -3.38 11.93 -25.29
C THR A 373 -2.25 12.56 -24.47
N ASP A 374 -1.45 11.74 -23.79
CA ASP A 374 -0.06 12.07 -23.53
C ASP A 374 0.56 12.33 -24.92
N MET A 375 0.36 13.56 -25.41
CA MET A 375 1.10 14.08 -26.54
C MET A 375 2.55 14.04 -26.11
N VAL A 376 3.23 12.98 -26.53
CA VAL A 376 4.68 12.96 -26.61
C VAL A 376 5.06 14.08 -27.56
N HIS A 377 5.06 15.31 -27.07
CA HIS A 377 5.84 16.36 -27.68
C HIS A 377 7.30 15.96 -27.44
N THR A 378 7.85 15.29 -28.43
CA THR A 378 9.30 15.21 -28.63
C THR A 378 9.76 16.65 -28.94
N ALA A 379 9.78 17.50 -27.93
CA ALA A 379 10.57 18.72 -27.98
C ALA A 379 12.02 18.24 -28.04
N ALA A 380 12.68 18.54 -29.14
CA ALA A 380 14.12 18.35 -29.28
C ALA A 380 14.81 19.00 -28.07
N MET A 381 15.26 18.16 -27.14
CA MET A 381 15.90 18.63 -25.93
C MET A 381 17.31 19.14 -26.29
N PRO A 382 17.74 20.31 -25.77
CA PRO A 382 19.14 20.69 -25.82
C PRO A 382 19.95 19.66 -25.03
N ALA A 383 20.86 18.99 -25.67
CA ALA A 383 21.79 18.07 -25.03
C ALA A 383 22.57 18.81 -23.94
N PRO A 384 22.56 18.38 -22.68
CA PRO A 384 23.60 18.78 -21.77
C PRO A 384 24.88 18.07 -22.23
N VAL A 385 25.82 18.85 -22.66
CA VAL A 385 27.17 18.41 -22.98
C VAL A 385 27.80 17.92 -21.68
N ILE A 386 27.74 16.63 -21.43
CA ILE A 386 28.70 15.97 -20.55
C ILE A 386 29.71 15.34 -21.49
N GLY A 387 30.78 16.09 -21.76
CA GLY A 387 31.98 15.56 -22.36
C GLY A 387 32.60 14.57 -21.39
N VAL A 388 32.38 13.29 -21.61
CA VAL A 388 33.23 12.23 -21.08
C VAL A 388 33.58 11.37 -22.27
N ASP A 389 34.75 11.63 -22.78
CA ASP A 389 35.49 10.74 -23.66
C ASP A 389 35.86 9.52 -22.79
N GLN A 390 34.96 8.53 -22.68
CA GLN A 390 35.22 7.25 -22.01
C GLN A 390 35.19 6.14 -23.06
N PRO A 391 36.12 5.18 -23.00
CA PRO A 391 36.15 4.07 -23.93
C PRO A 391 34.84 3.30 -23.84
N GLN A 392 34.18 3.05 -24.99
CA GLN A 392 32.86 2.45 -25.16
C GLN A 392 32.76 0.98 -24.66
N HIS A 393 33.78 0.44 -23.99
CA HIS A 393 33.85 -0.96 -23.52
C HIS A 393 34.35 -1.10 -22.09
N ALA A 394 34.21 -0.08 -21.25
CA ALA A 394 34.53 -0.23 -19.83
C ALA A 394 33.38 -0.94 -19.09
N PRO A 395 33.68 -1.94 -18.24
CA PRO A 395 32.65 -2.58 -17.44
C PRO A 395 32.00 -1.58 -16.48
N ALA A 396 30.66 -1.45 -16.57
CA ALA A 396 29.87 -0.67 -15.61
C ALA A 396 29.55 -1.53 -14.39
N LEU A 397 29.06 -2.77 -14.59
CA LEU A 397 28.79 -3.72 -13.53
C LEU A 397 29.47 -5.05 -13.87
N GLU A 398 30.13 -5.65 -12.89
CA GLU A 398 30.76 -6.95 -13.00
C GLU A 398 30.30 -7.86 -11.85
N LEU A 399 29.76 -9.02 -12.19
CA LEU A 399 29.36 -10.05 -11.23
C LEU A 399 30.35 -11.20 -11.33
N VAL A 400 30.97 -11.54 -10.19
CA VAL A 400 32.01 -12.57 -10.10
C VAL A 400 31.61 -13.60 -9.07
N GLY A 401 31.18 -14.77 -9.49
CA GLY A 401 30.81 -15.90 -8.65
C GLY A 401 29.69 -15.57 -7.66
N VAL A 402 28.74 -14.70 -8.03
CA VAL A 402 27.71 -14.23 -7.11
C VAL A 402 26.74 -15.35 -6.78
N GLY A 403 26.68 -15.67 -5.49
CA GLY A 403 25.69 -16.56 -4.91
C GLY A 403 24.99 -15.92 -3.72
N HIS A 404 23.72 -16.25 -3.52
CA HIS A 404 22.96 -15.74 -2.39
C HIS A 404 22.04 -16.79 -1.79
N GLU A 405 22.10 -16.91 -0.46
CA GLU A 405 21.29 -17.81 0.33
C GLU A 405 20.57 -17.02 1.44
N TYR A 406 19.25 -17.02 1.42
CA TYR A 406 18.45 -16.45 2.51
C TYR A 406 18.49 -17.36 3.73
N ALA A 407 18.53 -16.77 4.93
CA ALA A 407 18.60 -17.49 6.20
C ALA A 407 19.74 -18.52 6.25
N SER A 408 20.88 -18.18 5.65
CA SER A 408 22.07 -19.03 5.62
C SER A 408 22.47 -19.50 7.03
N GLY A 409 22.88 -20.77 7.13
CA GLY A 409 23.24 -21.39 8.40
C GLY A 409 22.06 -21.82 9.29
N THR A 410 20.82 -21.72 8.80
CA THR A 410 19.62 -22.18 9.51
C THR A 410 18.94 -23.35 8.77
N PRO A 411 18.06 -24.13 9.43
CA PRO A 411 17.27 -25.18 8.77
C PRO A 411 16.32 -24.65 7.67
N TRP A 412 16.08 -23.34 7.60
CA TRP A 412 15.24 -22.69 6.59
C TRP A 412 16.06 -22.01 5.48
N ALA A 413 17.34 -22.37 5.35
CA ALA A 413 18.21 -21.83 4.31
C ALA A 413 17.62 -22.11 2.91
N LYS A 414 17.49 -21.05 2.11
CA LYS A 414 16.97 -21.11 0.74
C LYS A 414 17.94 -20.43 -0.21
N THR A 415 18.56 -21.20 -1.08
CA THR A 415 19.45 -20.67 -2.12
C THR A 415 18.61 -19.97 -3.19
N ALA A 416 18.92 -18.69 -3.44
CA ALA A 416 18.28 -17.88 -4.45
C ALA A 416 19.14 -17.71 -5.72
N LEU A 417 20.48 -17.66 -5.57
CA LEU A 417 21.43 -17.48 -6.67
C LEU A 417 22.65 -18.38 -6.47
N ARG A 418 23.20 -18.88 -7.58
CA ARG A 418 24.36 -19.77 -7.62
C ARG A 418 25.31 -19.38 -8.72
N ASP A 419 26.54 -19.03 -8.35
CA ASP A 419 27.66 -18.78 -9.25
C ASP A 419 27.33 -17.92 -10.48
N ILE A 420 26.71 -16.76 -10.24
CA ILE A 420 26.34 -15.82 -11.29
C ILE A 420 27.57 -15.04 -11.75
N ASN A 421 27.89 -15.14 -13.03
CA ASN A 421 29.03 -14.50 -13.67
C ASN A 421 28.58 -13.79 -14.95
N PHE A 422 28.65 -12.45 -15.01
CA PHE A 422 28.50 -11.68 -16.22
C PHE A 422 28.96 -10.24 -16.03
N VAL A 423 29.14 -9.54 -17.17
CA VAL A 423 29.56 -8.13 -17.20
C VAL A 423 28.51 -7.32 -17.96
N VAL A 424 28.18 -6.15 -17.45
CA VAL A 424 27.39 -5.12 -18.14
C VAL A 424 28.32 -3.98 -18.48
N GLU A 425 28.44 -3.68 -19.75
CA GLU A 425 29.28 -2.59 -20.25
C GLU A 425 28.58 -1.22 -20.10
N GLN A 426 29.33 -0.15 -20.12
CA GLN A 426 28.76 1.20 -20.06
C GLN A 426 27.93 1.48 -21.32
N GLY A 427 26.68 1.97 -21.12
CA GLY A 427 25.72 2.22 -22.21
C GLY A 427 25.04 0.97 -22.76
N ASP A 428 25.32 -0.21 -22.15
CA ASP A 428 24.68 -1.47 -22.53
C ASP A 428 23.21 -1.52 -22.13
N GLY A 429 22.42 -2.32 -22.84
CA GLY A 429 21.07 -2.68 -22.51
C GLY A 429 20.99 -4.20 -22.32
N VAL A 430 20.74 -4.65 -21.10
CA VAL A 430 20.68 -6.07 -20.75
C VAL A 430 19.30 -6.44 -20.22
N LEU A 431 18.69 -7.48 -20.79
CA LEU A 431 17.49 -8.08 -20.27
C LEU A 431 17.84 -9.36 -19.53
N ILE A 432 17.43 -9.45 -18.28
CA ILE A 432 17.49 -10.67 -17.47
C ILE A 432 16.07 -11.22 -17.36
N HIS A 433 15.80 -12.30 -18.06
CA HIS A 433 14.47 -12.93 -18.03
C HIS A 433 14.49 -14.28 -17.32
N GLY A 434 13.32 -14.73 -16.87
CA GLY A 434 13.14 -16.02 -16.19
C GLY A 434 11.80 -16.10 -15.48
N GLY A 435 11.39 -17.31 -15.11
CA GLY A 435 10.13 -17.55 -14.39
C GLY A 435 10.10 -16.93 -12.98
N ASN A 436 8.93 -16.96 -12.36
CA ASN A 436 8.78 -16.53 -10.96
C ASN A 436 9.60 -17.43 -10.03
N GLY A 437 10.28 -16.82 -9.05
CA GLY A 437 11.15 -17.53 -8.12
C GLY A 437 12.55 -17.88 -8.66
N SER A 438 12.89 -17.52 -9.90
CA SER A 438 14.23 -17.81 -10.48
C SER A 438 15.38 -17.01 -9.84
N GLY A 439 15.10 -16.03 -8.98
CA GLY A 439 16.13 -15.21 -8.30
C GLY A 439 16.32 -13.81 -8.89
N LYS A 440 15.51 -13.39 -9.88
CA LYS A 440 15.64 -12.10 -10.58
C LYS A 440 15.70 -10.88 -9.66
N SER A 441 14.71 -10.74 -8.77
CA SER A 441 14.68 -9.58 -7.86
C SER A 441 15.83 -9.60 -6.85
N THR A 442 16.26 -10.79 -6.40
CA THR A 442 17.46 -10.94 -5.55
C THR A 442 18.71 -10.44 -6.29
N LEU A 443 18.84 -10.81 -7.57
CA LEU A 443 19.93 -10.36 -8.42
C LEU A 443 19.89 -8.84 -8.63
N ALA A 444 18.71 -8.27 -8.89
CA ALA A 444 18.52 -6.82 -9.01
C ALA A 444 18.94 -6.07 -7.73
N TRP A 445 18.59 -6.60 -6.55
CA TRP A 445 18.98 -6.00 -5.26
C TRP A 445 20.49 -6.07 -5.00
N ILE A 446 21.14 -7.15 -5.38
CA ILE A 446 22.60 -7.29 -5.28
C ILE A 446 23.29 -6.31 -6.21
N MET A 447 22.85 -6.22 -7.48
CA MET A 447 23.40 -5.25 -8.44
C MET A 447 23.21 -3.80 -7.98
N ALA A 448 22.09 -3.48 -7.33
CA ALA A 448 21.83 -2.16 -6.75
C ALA A 448 22.56 -1.89 -5.42
N GLY A 449 23.30 -2.86 -4.89
CA GLY A 449 23.99 -2.76 -3.61
C GLY A 449 23.08 -2.77 -2.37
N LEU A 450 21.81 -3.17 -2.52
CA LEU A 450 20.84 -3.25 -1.42
C LEU A 450 20.95 -4.56 -0.63
N THR A 451 21.55 -5.58 -1.23
CA THR A 451 21.77 -6.89 -0.62
C THR A 451 23.20 -7.33 -0.88
N ILE A 452 23.88 -7.77 0.17
CA ILE A 452 25.22 -8.32 0.08
C ILE A 452 25.10 -9.79 -0.35
N PRO A 453 25.79 -10.25 -1.40
CA PRO A 453 25.78 -11.65 -1.78
C PRO A 453 26.44 -12.53 -0.69
N THR A 454 26.01 -13.78 -0.56
CA THR A 454 26.61 -14.74 0.39
C THR A 454 27.98 -15.20 -0.08
N THR A 455 28.18 -15.31 -1.40
CA THR A 455 29.45 -15.64 -2.03
C THR A 455 29.69 -14.77 -3.24
N GLY A 456 30.94 -14.57 -3.63
CA GLY A 456 31.32 -13.72 -4.77
C GLY A 456 31.11 -12.23 -4.50
N ALA A 457 31.13 -11.43 -5.55
CA ALA A 457 30.95 -9.98 -5.46
C ALA A 457 30.28 -9.41 -6.71
N CYS A 458 29.48 -8.36 -6.52
CA CYS A 458 29.03 -7.48 -7.59
C CYS A 458 29.81 -6.18 -7.49
N LEU A 459 30.50 -5.81 -8.55
CA LEU A 459 31.40 -4.66 -8.60
C LEU A 459 30.85 -3.58 -9.54
N LEU A 460 30.98 -2.33 -9.14
CA LEU A 460 30.78 -1.15 -9.94
C LEU A 460 32.12 -0.41 -10.02
N ASP A 461 32.66 -0.20 -11.22
CA ASP A 461 33.99 0.38 -11.41
C ASP A 461 35.07 -0.30 -10.53
N GLY A 462 35.01 -1.63 -10.40
CA GLY A 462 35.96 -2.45 -9.61
C GLY A 462 35.79 -2.41 -8.09
N ARG A 463 34.74 -1.76 -7.56
CA ARG A 463 34.44 -1.72 -6.12
C ARG A 463 33.07 -2.37 -5.83
N PRO A 464 32.88 -3.01 -4.68
CA PRO A 464 31.60 -3.62 -4.35
C PRO A 464 30.43 -2.63 -4.40
N THR A 465 29.31 -3.02 -5.03
CA THR A 465 28.12 -2.17 -5.17
C THR A 465 27.52 -1.77 -3.83
N HIS A 466 27.56 -2.62 -2.82
CA HIS A 466 27.03 -2.34 -1.48
C HIS A 466 27.81 -1.25 -0.71
N GLU A 467 29.05 -0.94 -1.13
CA GLU A 467 29.82 0.19 -0.61
C GLU A 467 29.50 1.49 -1.33
N GLN A 468 28.77 1.43 -2.46
CA GLN A 468 28.45 2.54 -3.35
C GLN A 468 26.93 2.72 -3.51
N VAL A 469 26.19 2.59 -2.41
CA VAL A 469 24.72 2.67 -2.44
C VAL A 469 24.24 3.99 -3.07
N GLY A 470 23.41 3.89 -4.10
CA GLY A 470 22.87 5.02 -4.86
C GLY A 470 23.65 5.36 -6.13
N ALA A 471 24.81 4.75 -6.38
CA ALA A 471 25.50 4.85 -7.67
C ALA A 471 24.80 4.00 -8.74
N VAL A 472 24.13 2.93 -8.34
CA VAL A 472 23.19 2.16 -9.18
C VAL A 472 21.77 2.45 -8.71
N ALA A 473 20.90 2.87 -9.62
CA ALA A 473 19.50 3.14 -9.34
C ALA A 473 18.66 1.89 -9.58
N LEU A 474 17.69 1.61 -8.70
CA LEU A 474 16.74 0.52 -8.84
C LEU A 474 15.31 1.05 -8.81
N SER A 475 14.54 0.74 -9.85
CA SER A 475 13.08 0.91 -9.86
C SER A 475 12.43 -0.42 -9.54
N PHE A 476 11.63 -0.47 -8.47
CA PHE A 476 10.90 -1.67 -8.05
C PHE A 476 9.69 -1.93 -8.95
N GLN A 477 9.25 -3.19 -8.98
CA GLN A 477 8.06 -3.62 -9.70
C GLN A 477 6.82 -2.77 -9.35
N ALA A 478 6.55 -2.55 -8.08
CA ALA A 478 5.47 -1.69 -7.60
C ALA A 478 5.96 -0.25 -7.37
N ALA A 479 5.91 0.61 -8.40
CA ALA A 479 6.32 2.01 -8.32
C ALA A 479 5.71 2.76 -7.13
N ARG A 480 4.45 2.45 -6.77
CA ARG A 480 3.76 3.08 -5.64
C ARG A 480 4.45 2.85 -4.30
N LEU A 481 5.15 1.73 -4.12
CA LEU A 481 5.87 1.44 -2.88
C LEU A 481 7.17 2.26 -2.72
N GLN A 482 7.69 2.82 -3.82
CA GLN A 482 8.84 3.72 -3.79
C GLN A 482 8.46 5.17 -3.51
N LEU A 483 7.19 5.56 -3.73
CA LEU A 483 6.71 6.91 -3.58
C LEU A 483 6.34 7.18 -2.11
N MET A 484 7.20 7.93 -1.42
CA MET A 484 7.12 8.19 0.02
C MET A 484 6.46 9.53 0.38
N ARG A 485 6.42 10.47 -0.56
CA ARG A 485 5.90 11.82 -0.34
C ARG A 485 4.49 11.96 -0.91
N SER A 486 3.77 12.98 -0.48
CA SER A 486 2.39 13.22 -0.93
C SER A 486 2.30 14.03 -2.24
N ARG A 487 3.36 14.72 -2.65
CA ARG A 487 3.42 15.56 -3.85
C ARG A 487 4.61 15.19 -4.72
N VAL A 488 4.46 15.42 -6.03
CA VAL A 488 5.46 15.07 -7.05
C VAL A 488 6.78 15.81 -6.83
N ASP A 489 6.77 17.12 -6.61
CA ASP A 489 7.97 17.93 -6.37
C ASP A 489 8.77 17.47 -5.13
N LEU A 490 8.03 17.17 -4.04
CA LEU A 490 8.63 16.65 -2.80
C LEU A 490 9.25 15.27 -3.01
N GLU A 491 8.60 14.44 -3.82
CA GLU A 491 9.06 13.09 -4.11
C GLU A 491 10.35 13.13 -4.96
N VAL A 492 10.32 13.84 -6.08
CA VAL A 492 11.47 13.96 -6.98
C VAL A 492 12.67 14.56 -6.23
N ALA A 493 12.48 15.63 -5.48
CA ALA A 493 13.54 16.27 -4.72
C ALA A 493 14.10 15.34 -3.63
N SER A 494 13.23 14.64 -2.89
CA SER A 494 13.64 13.69 -1.84
C SER A 494 14.41 12.52 -2.43
N ALA A 495 13.93 11.93 -3.53
CA ALA A 495 14.59 10.81 -4.20
C ALA A 495 15.94 11.23 -4.81
N ALA A 496 16.03 12.43 -5.36
CA ALA A 496 17.24 12.98 -5.97
C ALA A 496 18.26 13.54 -4.97
N GLY A 497 17.85 13.80 -3.72
CA GLY A 497 18.73 14.31 -2.67
C GLY A 497 18.99 15.82 -2.71
N PHE A 498 18.06 16.60 -3.28
CA PHE A 498 18.12 18.07 -3.26
C PHE A 498 16.87 18.69 -2.61
N SER A 499 16.85 20.01 -2.43
CA SER A 499 15.72 20.70 -1.81
C SER A 499 14.54 20.83 -2.77
N ALA A 500 13.32 20.61 -2.28
CA ALA A 500 12.09 20.88 -3.04
C ALA A 500 11.92 22.37 -3.42
N SER A 501 12.66 23.28 -2.80
CA SER A 501 12.70 24.71 -3.19
C SER A 501 13.45 24.94 -4.50
N GLU A 502 14.27 23.97 -4.95
CA GLU A 502 15.01 24.02 -6.22
C GLU A 502 14.08 23.60 -7.38
N GLN A 503 13.05 24.42 -7.63
CA GLN A 503 11.97 24.12 -8.59
C GLN A 503 12.49 23.87 -10.01
N ASP A 504 13.55 24.56 -10.42
CA ASP A 504 14.16 24.37 -11.74
C ASP A 504 14.75 22.96 -11.91
N ARG A 505 15.33 22.40 -10.84
CA ARG A 505 15.84 21.01 -10.85
C ARG A 505 14.72 19.98 -10.87
N VAL A 506 13.63 20.25 -10.14
CA VAL A 506 12.43 19.42 -10.20
C VAL A 506 11.83 19.43 -11.60
N ALA A 507 11.67 20.63 -12.18
CA ALA A 507 11.15 20.81 -13.54
C ALA A 507 12.02 20.08 -14.58
N ALA A 508 13.34 20.22 -14.49
CA ALA A 508 14.28 19.52 -15.36
C ALA A 508 14.16 18.00 -15.24
N ALA A 509 14.07 17.47 -14.00
CA ALA A 509 13.92 16.04 -13.77
C ALA A 509 12.61 15.48 -14.36
N LEU A 510 11.49 16.21 -14.21
CA LEU A 510 10.20 15.83 -14.80
C LEU A 510 10.25 15.87 -16.33
N THR A 511 10.87 16.89 -16.91
CA THR A 511 11.05 17.01 -18.37
C THR A 511 11.84 15.84 -18.94
N VAL A 512 12.89 15.39 -18.25
CA VAL A 512 13.72 14.24 -18.69
C VAL A 512 12.89 12.98 -18.91
N VAL A 513 11.86 12.77 -18.12
CA VAL A 513 10.98 11.60 -18.23
C VAL A 513 9.68 11.89 -19.02
N GLY A 514 9.62 13.02 -19.72
CA GLY A 514 8.48 13.41 -20.56
C GLY A 514 7.22 13.76 -19.75
N LEU A 515 7.39 14.28 -18.53
CA LEU A 515 6.29 14.79 -17.71
C LEU A 515 6.27 16.33 -17.75
N ASP A 516 5.07 16.91 -17.77
CA ASP A 516 4.88 18.35 -17.66
C ASP A 516 5.39 18.82 -16.27
N PRO A 517 6.30 19.82 -16.20
CA PRO A 517 6.73 20.42 -14.94
C PRO A 517 5.59 20.91 -14.04
N ALA A 518 4.45 21.32 -14.60
CA ALA A 518 3.25 21.71 -13.85
C ALA A 518 2.71 20.60 -12.95
N LEU A 519 3.01 19.33 -13.24
CA LEU A 519 2.67 18.19 -12.39
C LEU A 519 3.39 18.22 -11.03
N GLY A 520 4.46 19.01 -10.88
CA GLY A 520 5.20 19.13 -9.62
C GLY A 520 4.32 19.41 -8.40
N ALA A 521 3.32 20.28 -8.54
CA ALA A 521 2.39 20.61 -7.47
C ALA A 521 1.31 19.55 -7.21
N ARG A 522 1.15 18.57 -8.10
CA ARG A 522 0.09 17.55 -8.01
C ARG A 522 0.40 16.51 -6.92
N ARG A 523 -0.66 15.96 -6.35
CA ARG A 523 -0.55 14.86 -5.38
C ARG A 523 -0.28 13.54 -6.10
N ILE A 524 0.51 12.67 -5.48
CA ILE A 524 0.86 11.35 -6.02
C ILE A 524 -0.38 10.46 -6.24
N ASP A 525 -1.37 10.55 -5.34
CA ASP A 525 -2.63 9.77 -5.43
C ASP A 525 -3.55 10.20 -6.59
N GLN A 526 -3.21 11.26 -7.30
CA GLN A 526 -3.93 11.78 -8.48
C GLN A 526 -3.24 11.43 -9.80
N LEU A 527 -2.13 10.71 -9.75
CA LEU A 527 -1.36 10.31 -10.93
C LEU A 527 -1.86 8.97 -11.48
N SER A 528 -1.75 8.80 -12.80
CA SER A 528 -1.89 7.48 -13.43
C SER A 528 -0.71 6.57 -13.06
N GLY A 529 -0.85 5.25 -13.25
CA GLY A 529 0.24 4.29 -13.01
C GLY A 529 1.50 4.61 -13.83
N GLY A 530 1.32 4.98 -15.10
CA GLY A 530 2.43 5.41 -15.97
C GLY A 530 3.09 6.71 -15.49
N GLN A 531 2.30 7.69 -15.05
CA GLN A 531 2.84 8.94 -14.48
C GLN A 531 3.59 8.67 -13.18
N MET A 532 3.06 7.83 -12.27
CA MET A 532 3.76 7.44 -11.03
C MET A 532 5.11 6.81 -11.33
N ARG A 533 5.18 5.89 -12.31
CA ARG A 533 6.42 5.22 -12.70
C ARG A 533 7.45 6.21 -13.27
N ARG A 534 7.00 7.16 -14.11
CA ARG A 534 7.87 8.22 -14.62
C ARG A 534 8.35 9.18 -13.51
N VAL A 535 7.54 9.46 -12.49
CA VAL A 535 7.98 10.25 -11.32
C VAL A 535 9.08 9.53 -10.54
N VAL A 536 8.96 8.22 -10.33
CA VAL A 536 10.04 7.40 -9.74
C VAL A 536 11.32 7.53 -10.56
N LEU A 537 11.22 7.34 -11.89
CA LEU A 537 12.36 7.47 -12.79
C LEU A 537 12.97 8.88 -12.78
N ALA A 538 12.15 9.94 -12.71
CA ALA A 538 12.63 11.32 -12.58
C ALA A 538 13.54 11.50 -11.36
N GLY A 539 13.10 11.01 -10.20
CA GLY A 539 13.89 11.07 -8.97
C GLY A 539 15.17 10.25 -9.03
N LEU A 540 15.11 9.04 -9.60
CA LEU A 540 16.28 8.17 -9.75
C LEU A 540 17.30 8.75 -10.73
N LEU A 541 16.87 9.20 -11.90
CA LEU A 541 17.75 9.75 -12.96
C LEU A 541 18.36 11.11 -12.59
N ALA A 542 17.67 11.90 -11.75
CA ALA A 542 18.20 13.18 -11.28
C ALA A 542 19.46 13.04 -10.40
N ARG A 543 19.77 11.82 -9.92
CA ARG A 543 21.03 11.51 -9.23
C ARG A 543 22.18 11.19 -10.19
N ALA A 544 21.91 11.12 -11.50
CA ALA A 544 22.86 10.70 -12.53
C ALA A 544 23.53 9.34 -12.20
N PRO A 545 22.74 8.26 -12.02
CA PRO A 545 23.29 6.96 -11.67
C PRO A 545 24.15 6.39 -12.81
N ARG A 546 25.12 5.55 -12.48
CA ARG A 546 25.99 4.85 -13.44
C ARG A 546 25.24 3.76 -14.20
N ALA A 547 24.27 3.12 -13.55
CA ALA A 547 23.37 2.15 -14.15
C ALA A 547 21.97 2.27 -13.55
N LEU A 548 20.96 1.97 -14.37
CA LEU A 548 19.55 1.91 -13.98
C LEU A 548 19.07 0.47 -14.10
N ILE A 549 18.63 -0.09 -12.99
CA ILE A 549 18.01 -1.41 -12.95
C ILE A 549 16.49 -1.23 -12.84
N LEU A 550 15.76 -1.93 -13.66
CA LEU A 550 14.30 -1.87 -13.75
C LEU A 550 13.71 -3.25 -13.47
N ASP A 551 13.04 -3.42 -12.34
CA ASP A 551 12.36 -4.67 -11.98
C ASP A 551 10.91 -4.60 -12.47
N GLU A 552 10.56 -5.46 -13.46
CA GLU A 552 9.25 -5.56 -14.11
C GLU A 552 8.70 -4.18 -14.57
N PRO A 553 9.41 -3.40 -15.40
CA PRO A 553 9.04 -2.02 -15.68
C PRO A 553 7.72 -1.85 -16.43
N LEU A 554 7.24 -2.86 -17.14
CA LEU A 554 6.03 -2.78 -17.96
C LEU A 554 4.79 -3.35 -17.26
N ALA A 555 4.96 -4.02 -16.12
CA ALA A 555 3.84 -4.65 -15.41
C ALA A 555 2.75 -3.65 -15.02
N GLY A 556 1.50 -3.95 -15.32
CA GLY A 556 0.34 -3.10 -14.99
C GLY A 556 0.23 -1.79 -15.79
N LEU A 557 0.99 -1.64 -16.88
CA LEU A 557 0.84 -0.54 -17.82
C LEU A 557 0.04 -0.98 -19.04
N ASP A 558 -0.81 -0.08 -19.55
CA ASP A 558 -1.45 -0.28 -20.86
C ASP A 558 -0.45 -0.19 -22.01
N ALA A 559 -0.82 -0.71 -23.18
CA ALA A 559 0.07 -0.80 -24.34
C ALA A 559 0.63 0.57 -24.79
N ALA A 560 -0.11 1.66 -24.64
CA ALA A 560 0.36 3.01 -24.98
C ALA A 560 1.44 3.49 -23.99
N SER A 561 1.19 3.31 -22.69
CA SER A 561 2.13 3.63 -21.62
C SER A 561 3.40 2.77 -21.69
N GLN A 562 3.28 1.47 -22.04
CA GLN A 562 4.43 0.58 -22.25
C GLN A 562 5.31 1.09 -23.37
N ARG A 563 4.73 1.34 -24.57
CA ARG A 563 5.48 1.89 -25.72
C ARG A 563 6.13 3.23 -25.38
N GLY A 564 5.42 4.12 -24.68
CA GLY A 564 5.94 5.41 -24.27
C GLY A 564 7.11 5.32 -23.28
N LEU A 565 7.10 4.34 -22.37
CA LEU A 565 8.18 4.08 -21.44
C LEU A 565 9.41 3.47 -22.13
N LEU A 566 9.21 2.50 -23.01
CA LEU A 566 10.29 1.86 -23.77
C LEU A 566 11.03 2.88 -24.63
N ARG A 567 10.32 3.70 -25.40
CA ARG A 567 10.94 4.79 -26.21
C ARG A 567 11.74 5.76 -25.35
N LEU A 568 11.19 6.18 -24.19
CA LEU A 568 11.91 7.05 -23.27
C LEU A 568 13.23 6.43 -22.80
N LEU A 569 13.23 5.17 -22.41
CA LEU A 569 14.42 4.45 -21.94
C LEU A 569 15.44 4.24 -23.08
N GLU A 570 14.97 3.93 -24.30
CA GLU A 570 15.80 3.83 -25.50
C GLU A 570 16.49 5.17 -25.82
N ASP A 571 15.74 6.27 -25.81
CA ASP A 571 16.26 7.61 -26.03
C ASP A 571 17.31 7.99 -24.98
N LEU A 572 17.05 7.68 -23.71
CA LEU A 572 18.01 7.92 -22.63
C LEU A 572 19.28 7.07 -22.78
N ARG A 573 19.14 5.80 -23.17
CA ARG A 573 20.29 4.92 -23.41
C ARG A 573 21.12 5.42 -24.59
N ARG A 574 20.50 5.71 -25.74
CA ARG A 574 21.19 6.16 -26.96
C ARG A 574 21.78 7.55 -26.83
N ALA A 575 21.02 8.52 -26.28
CA ALA A 575 21.42 9.92 -26.23
C ALA A 575 22.35 10.26 -25.07
N ARG A 576 22.28 9.53 -23.95
CA ARG A 576 23.04 9.83 -22.71
C ARG A 576 24.02 8.73 -22.31
N GLY A 577 24.11 7.64 -23.05
CA GLY A 577 24.93 6.50 -22.67
C GLY A 577 24.50 5.84 -21.37
N LEU A 578 23.18 5.90 -21.03
CA LEU A 578 22.66 5.28 -19.82
C LEU A 578 22.78 3.76 -19.90
N THR A 579 23.43 3.14 -18.93
CA THR A 579 23.44 1.68 -18.77
C THR A 579 22.11 1.22 -18.19
N VAL A 580 21.43 0.30 -18.86
CA VAL A 580 20.10 -0.16 -18.46
C VAL A 580 20.09 -1.67 -18.28
N VAL A 581 19.64 -2.15 -17.13
CA VAL A 581 19.39 -3.56 -16.89
C VAL A 581 17.90 -3.73 -16.60
N VAL A 582 17.20 -4.48 -17.44
CA VAL A 582 15.79 -4.83 -17.24
C VAL A 582 15.70 -6.24 -16.70
N VAL A 583 14.93 -6.41 -15.65
CA VAL A 583 14.57 -7.72 -15.10
C VAL A 583 13.10 -7.93 -15.37
N SER A 584 12.74 -8.94 -16.15
CA SER A 584 11.34 -9.21 -16.50
C SER A 584 11.09 -10.68 -16.80
N HIS A 585 9.83 -11.08 -16.68
CA HIS A 585 9.36 -12.38 -17.19
C HIS A 585 8.79 -12.27 -18.62
N ASP A 586 8.48 -11.05 -19.07
CA ASP A 586 8.01 -10.72 -20.41
C ASP A 586 9.09 -9.89 -21.12
N PHE A 587 9.37 -10.21 -22.37
CA PHE A 587 10.45 -9.60 -23.16
C PHE A 587 9.96 -8.98 -24.48
N ALA A 588 8.67 -9.10 -24.80
CA ALA A 588 8.13 -8.58 -26.05
C ALA A 588 8.31 -7.05 -26.16
N GLY A 589 8.93 -6.60 -27.25
CA GLY A 589 9.17 -5.18 -27.56
C GLY A 589 10.33 -4.54 -26.80
N MET A 590 11.19 -5.34 -26.12
CA MET A 590 12.37 -4.82 -25.40
C MET A 590 13.67 -5.00 -26.18
N GLU A 591 13.62 -5.56 -27.41
CA GLU A 591 14.79 -5.94 -28.21
C GLU A 591 15.68 -4.74 -28.53
N GLU A 592 15.07 -3.56 -28.80
CA GLU A 592 15.84 -2.32 -29.08
C GLU A 592 16.46 -1.72 -27.82
N LEU A 593 15.76 -1.79 -26.68
CA LEU A 593 16.26 -1.30 -25.40
C LEU A 593 17.36 -2.22 -24.86
N CYS A 594 17.17 -3.52 -24.95
CA CYS A 594 18.03 -4.55 -24.38
C CYS A 594 18.46 -5.56 -25.45
N PRO A 595 19.46 -5.24 -26.26
CA PRO A 595 19.95 -6.14 -27.32
C PRO A 595 20.62 -7.41 -26.77
N ARG A 596 21.02 -7.41 -25.48
CA ARG A 596 21.58 -8.59 -24.81
C ARG A 596 20.55 -9.18 -23.88
N THR A 597 20.35 -10.50 -24.00
CA THR A 597 19.40 -11.24 -23.17
C THR A 597 20.11 -12.34 -22.39
N LEU A 598 19.82 -12.44 -21.10
CA LEU A 598 20.32 -13.46 -20.18
C LEU A 598 19.13 -14.22 -19.60
N HIS A 599 19.18 -15.54 -19.59
CA HIS A 599 18.13 -16.36 -19.01
C HIS A 599 18.53 -16.84 -17.61
N LEU A 600 17.74 -16.48 -16.59
CA LEU A 600 17.94 -16.90 -15.21
C LEU A 600 16.93 -18.00 -14.86
N ARG A 601 17.43 -19.20 -14.56
CA ARG A 601 16.61 -20.33 -14.18
C ARG A 601 17.16 -20.98 -12.90
N ASP A 602 16.29 -21.17 -11.92
CA ASP A 602 16.60 -21.80 -10.63
C ASP A 602 17.88 -21.24 -9.97
N GLY A 603 18.08 -19.92 -10.10
CA GLY A 603 19.22 -19.22 -9.52
C GLY A 603 20.52 -19.32 -10.31
N VAL A 604 20.50 -19.83 -11.54
CA VAL A 604 21.67 -19.98 -12.43
C VAL A 604 21.43 -19.26 -13.75
N LEU A 605 22.46 -18.60 -14.30
CA LEU A 605 22.41 -18.06 -15.66
C LEU A 605 22.66 -19.17 -16.68
N GLU A 606 21.71 -19.39 -17.59
CA GLU A 606 21.90 -20.28 -18.73
C GLU A 606 22.71 -19.54 -19.81
N SER A 607 23.74 -20.23 -20.34
CA SER A 607 24.50 -19.72 -21.47
C SER A 607 23.65 -19.72 -22.73
N ALA A 608 23.69 -18.64 -23.52
CA ALA A 608 22.91 -18.48 -24.76
C ALA A 608 23.13 -19.63 -25.81
N ALA A 609 24.19 -20.41 -25.63
CA ALA A 609 24.49 -21.57 -26.52
C ALA A 609 23.61 -22.83 -26.27
N ALA A 610 22.85 -22.88 -25.15
CA ALA A 610 22.04 -24.06 -24.82
C ALA A 610 20.57 -23.96 -25.31
N SER A 611 20.12 -22.76 -25.71
CA SER A 611 18.71 -22.49 -26.09
C SER A 611 18.34 -23.00 -27.47
N GLU A 612 19.28 -23.23 -28.36
CA GLU A 612 18.99 -23.76 -29.73
C GLU A 612 18.86 -25.30 -29.80
N ALA A 613 19.30 -26.00 -28.76
CA ALA A 613 19.30 -27.48 -28.77
C ALA A 613 18.03 -28.10 -28.14
N GLY A 614 17.17 -27.33 -27.45
CA GLY A 614 15.97 -27.82 -26.76
C GLY A 614 14.65 -27.74 -27.55
N GLY A 615 14.67 -27.21 -28.77
CA GLY A 615 13.48 -26.95 -29.60
C GLY A 615 13.13 -28.04 -30.64
N MET A 616 13.85 -29.16 -30.64
CA MET A 616 13.56 -30.30 -31.56
C MET A 616 13.62 -31.62 -30.78
N SER A 617 12.61 -31.93 -30.02
CA SER A 617 12.24 -33.32 -29.67
C SER A 617 10.80 -33.35 -29.13
#